data_81818e2e20f97606e9b726de50c60d13
#
_entry.id   81818e2e20f97606e9b726de50c60d13
#
_cell.length_a   1.000
_cell.length_b   1.000
_cell.length_c   1.000
_cell.angle_alpha   90.00
_cell.angle_beta   90.00
_cell.angle_gamma   90.00
#
_symmetry.space_group_name_H-M   'P 1'
#
loop_
_entity.id
_entity.type
_entity.pdbx_description
1 polymer ?
#
loop_
_entity_poly.entity_id
_entity_poly.type
_entity_poly.pdbx_seq_one_letter_code
_entity_poly.pdbx_strand_id
1 'polypeptide(L)'
;MLFQNRRDAGRILAQSVATLLNLEGAVVLGLPRGGVPVAFEIARVCALPLDILVVRKLRAPGQPELAMGALASGGSFVLNADILQCLRVSDEELRAVVAEEKLKLERQEKAYRDNAPVLAIEGQTAILVDDGLATGASMRAAVKAVRGRARRIVVAVPVGAESSCREFESEVDLLVCPHTPEPFEAVGRFYRDFEPTSDEEVRRLLAEARRRQGSVVSGQSNRDQNFRA
;
A
#
# COMPACT_ATOMS: atom_id res chain seq x y z
N MET A 1 6.24 17.31 -13.80
CA MET A 1 7.22 17.53 -12.71
C MET A 1 8.11 16.32 -12.63
N LEU A 2 9.38 16.45 -12.32
CA LEU A 2 10.30 15.31 -12.21
C LEU A 2 10.80 15.18 -10.77
N PHE A 3 10.52 14.02 -10.15
CA PHE A 3 11.02 13.70 -8.81
C PHE A 3 12.47 13.25 -8.87
N GLN A 4 13.28 13.55 -7.83
CA GLN A 4 14.64 13.05 -7.75
C GLN A 4 14.65 11.52 -7.54
N ASN A 5 13.83 11.03 -6.62
CA ASN A 5 13.64 9.62 -6.29
C ASN A 5 12.31 9.43 -5.54
N ARG A 6 12.00 8.18 -5.14
CA ARG A 6 10.76 7.85 -4.42
C ARG A 6 10.60 8.57 -3.08
N ARG A 7 11.68 8.83 -2.35
CA ARG A 7 11.60 9.59 -1.10
C ARG A 7 11.27 11.05 -1.33
N ASP A 8 11.81 11.66 -2.38
CA ASP A 8 11.47 13.02 -2.76
C ASP A 8 9.98 13.14 -3.15
N ALA A 9 9.50 12.21 -3.98
CA ALA A 9 8.08 12.11 -4.33
C ALA A 9 7.19 11.95 -3.08
N GLY A 10 7.62 11.11 -2.13
CA GLY A 10 6.92 10.90 -0.86
C GLY A 10 6.83 12.16 0.00
N ARG A 11 7.89 12.97 0.07
CA ARG A 11 7.87 14.26 0.80
C ARG A 11 6.86 15.24 0.20
N ILE A 12 6.82 15.32 -1.13
CA ILE A 12 5.87 16.19 -1.83
C ILE A 12 4.44 15.69 -1.62
N LEU A 13 4.20 14.39 -1.79
CA LEU A 13 2.89 13.79 -1.59
C LEU A 13 2.37 13.94 -0.14
N ALA A 14 3.27 13.87 0.84
CA ALA A 14 2.92 14.02 2.25
C ALA A 14 2.28 15.37 2.57
N GLN A 15 2.66 16.45 1.87
CA GLN A 15 2.04 17.78 2.02
C GLN A 15 0.58 17.75 1.57
N SER A 16 0.29 17.11 0.42
CA SER A 16 -1.08 16.96 -0.08
C SER A 16 -1.93 16.09 0.87
N VAL A 17 -1.37 15.00 1.37
CA VAL A 17 -2.04 14.11 2.34
C VAL A 17 -2.37 14.87 3.62
N ALA A 18 -1.42 15.61 4.18
CA ALA A 18 -1.60 16.38 5.42
C ALA A 18 -2.69 17.47 5.28
N THR A 19 -2.81 18.07 4.09
CA THR A 19 -3.79 19.13 3.83
C THR A 19 -5.21 18.60 3.61
N LEU A 20 -5.33 17.43 2.95
CA LEU A 20 -6.62 16.90 2.49
C LEU A 20 -7.30 15.95 3.48
N LEU A 21 -6.58 15.48 4.51
CA LEU A 21 -7.06 14.43 5.40
C LEU A 21 -7.14 14.88 6.86
N ASN A 22 -8.23 14.47 7.53
CA ASN A 22 -8.18 14.26 8.97
C ASN A 22 -7.39 12.96 9.23
N LEU A 23 -6.23 13.09 9.87
CA LEU A 23 -5.28 12.00 10.06
C LEU A 23 -5.53 11.19 11.33
N GLU A 24 -6.54 11.54 12.12
CA GLU A 24 -6.89 10.80 13.35
C GLU A 24 -7.31 9.35 13.02
N GLY A 25 -6.66 8.40 13.65
CA GLY A 25 -6.90 6.98 13.40
C GLY A 25 -6.54 6.55 11.97
N ALA A 26 -5.53 7.17 11.35
CA ALA A 26 -5.05 6.77 10.05
C ALA A 26 -3.79 5.89 10.14
N VAL A 27 -3.68 4.93 9.23
CA VAL A 27 -2.52 4.04 9.04
C VAL A 27 -2.05 4.12 7.60
N VAL A 28 -0.76 4.28 7.40
CA VAL A 28 -0.14 4.27 6.07
C VAL A 28 0.28 2.84 5.72
N LEU A 29 -0.14 2.37 4.56
CA LEU A 29 0.14 1.04 4.04
C LEU A 29 0.87 1.16 2.70
N GLY A 30 2.20 0.93 2.72
CA GLY A 30 3.00 0.94 1.50
C GLY A 30 2.89 -0.36 0.72
N LEU A 31 2.66 -0.30 -0.59
CA LEU A 31 2.70 -1.48 -1.46
C LEU A 31 4.16 -1.83 -1.78
N PRO A 32 4.67 -2.99 -1.37
CA PRO A 32 6.04 -3.37 -1.68
C PRO A 32 6.24 -3.62 -3.17
N ARG A 33 7.39 -3.26 -3.71
CA ARG A 33 8.53 -2.62 -3.01
C ARG A 33 8.53 -1.11 -3.17
N GLY A 34 8.19 -0.60 -4.37
CA GLY A 34 8.31 0.81 -4.75
C GLY A 34 7.50 1.80 -3.91
N GLY A 35 6.33 1.38 -3.44
CA GLY A 35 5.48 2.23 -2.60
C GLY A 35 6.02 2.47 -1.19
N VAL A 36 6.92 1.61 -0.68
CA VAL A 36 7.39 1.71 0.72
C VAL A 36 8.23 2.97 0.98
N PRO A 37 9.20 3.38 0.14
CA PRO A 37 9.92 4.63 0.33
C PRO A 37 9.02 5.87 0.30
N VAL A 38 7.98 5.87 -0.54
CA VAL A 38 6.97 6.94 -0.62
C VAL A 38 6.13 6.98 0.66
N ALA A 39 5.60 5.82 1.06
CA ALA A 39 4.80 5.64 2.28
C ALA A 39 5.57 6.04 3.55
N PHE A 40 6.86 5.73 3.62
CA PHE A 40 7.72 6.10 4.73
C PHE A 40 7.78 7.63 4.93
N GLU A 41 7.91 8.40 3.86
CA GLU A 41 7.94 9.86 3.97
C GLU A 41 6.58 10.43 4.39
N ILE A 42 5.47 9.87 3.90
CA ILE A 42 4.12 10.26 4.35
C ILE A 42 3.98 9.98 5.87
N ALA A 43 4.29 8.77 6.29
CA ALA A 43 4.21 8.37 7.70
C ALA A 43 5.09 9.25 8.60
N ARG A 44 6.30 9.60 8.12
CA ARG A 44 7.24 10.46 8.83
C ARG A 44 6.73 11.89 9.00
N VAL A 45 6.23 12.50 7.92
CA VAL A 45 5.76 13.91 7.92
C VAL A 45 4.46 14.05 8.69
N CYS A 46 3.54 13.09 8.52
CA CYS A 46 2.22 13.12 9.16
C CYS A 46 2.20 12.48 10.55
N ALA A 47 3.33 11.97 11.06
CA ALA A 47 3.44 11.24 12.32
C ALA A 47 2.47 10.05 12.43
N LEU A 48 2.28 9.31 11.34
CA LEU A 48 1.36 8.18 11.24
C LEU A 48 2.08 6.82 11.38
N PRO A 49 1.36 5.79 11.82
CA PRO A 49 1.82 4.41 11.75
C PRO A 49 2.06 3.97 10.30
N LEU A 50 3.16 3.21 10.07
CA LEU A 50 3.52 2.63 8.78
C LEU A 50 3.57 1.12 8.86
N ASP A 51 2.90 0.46 7.93
CA ASP A 51 3.10 -0.96 7.63
C ASP A 51 3.10 -1.18 6.11
N ILE A 52 3.26 -2.42 5.70
CA ILE A 52 3.14 -2.86 4.31
C ILE A 52 1.81 -3.56 4.07
N LEU A 53 1.31 -3.44 2.86
CA LEU A 53 0.24 -4.28 2.34
C LEU A 53 0.77 -5.08 1.17
N VAL A 54 1.11 -6.36 1.42
CA VAL A 54 1.54 -7.27 0.36
C VAL A 54 0.31 -7.77 -0.38
N VAL A 55 0.34 -7.67 -1.70
CA VAL A 55 -0.73 -8.18 -2.58
C VAL A 55 -0.13 -9.16 -3.57
N ARG A 56 -0.78 -10.29 -3.72
CA ARG A 56 -0.41 -11.32 -4.67
C ARG A 56 -1.58 -11.66 -5.59
N LYS A 57 -1.33 -11.58 -6.91
CA LYS A 57 -2.33 -11.96 -7.90
C LYS A 57 -2.48 -13.48 -7.93
N LEU A 58 -3.69 -13.97 -7.86
CA LEU A 58 -4.03 -15.37 -8.09
C LEU A 58 -4.13 -15.57 -9.60
N ARG A 59 -3.09 -16.09 -10.22
CA ARG A 59 -3.02 -16.29 -11.67
C ARG A 59 -3.74 -17.57 -12.07
N ALA A 60 -4.44 -17.53 -13.21
CA ALA A 60 -5.14 -18.69 -13.71
C ALA A 60 -4.16 -19.79 -14.18
N PRO A 61 -4.44 -21.07 -13.89
CA PRO A 61 -3.64 -22.17 -14.40
C PRO A 61 -3.54 -22.13 -15.93
N GLY A 62 -2.32 -22.25 -16.45
CA GLY A 62 -2.06 -22.20 -17.90
C GLY A 62 -2.20 -20.82 -18.56
N GLN A 63 -2.66 -19.78 -17.85
CA GLN A 63 -2.82 -18.42 -18.37
C GLN A 63 -2.29 -17.39 -17.36
N PRO A 64 -0.97 -17.23 -17.21
CA PRO A 64 -0.36 -16.41 -16.17
C PRO A 64 -0.66 -14.90 -16.28
N GLU A 65 -1.10 -14.44 -17.45
CA GLU A 65 -1.52 -13.04 -17.66
C GLU A 65 -2.91 -12.74 -17.10
N LEU A 66 -3.75 -13.76 -16.90
CA LEU A 66 -5.08 -13.60 -16.33
C LEU A 66 -5.07 -13.81 -14.82
N ALA A 67 -5.55 -12.82 -14.10
CA ALA A 67 -5.71 -12.89 -12.65
C ALA A 67 -7.15 -13.24 -12.29
N MET A 68 -7.37 -14.45 -11.80
CA MET A 68 -8.66 -14.90 -11.27
C MET A 68 -8.97 -14.34 -9.87
N GLY A 69 -8.04 -13.56 -9.31
CA GLY A 69 -8.22 -12.91 -8.02
C GLY A 69 -6.94 -12.31 -7.48
N ALA A 70 -6.99 -11.92 -6.22
CA ALA A 70 -5.85 -11.45 -5.46
C ALA A 70 -5.95 -11.87 -4.00
N LEU A 71 -4.80 -12.16 -3.41
CA LEU A 71 -4.60 -12.43 -1.99
C LEU A 71 -3.78 -11.29 -1.40
N ALA A 72 -4.13 -10.83 -0.20
CA ALA A 72 -3.41 -9.76 0.46
C ALA A 72 -3.09 -10.05 1.93
N SER A 73 -2.22 -9.23 2.50
CA SER A 73 -1.87 -9.19 3.92
C SER A 73 -3.10 -9.33 4.82
N GLY A 74 -2.96 -10.15 5.87
CA GLY A 74 -4.07 -10.41 6.80
C GLY A 74 -5.06 -11.47 6.29
N GLY A 75 -4.73 -12.21 5.22
CA GLY A 75 -5.52 -13.34 4.72
C GLY A 75 -6.76 -12.97 3.91
N SER A 76 -6.95 -11.69 3.61
CA SER A 76 -8.03 -11.24 2.73
C SER A 76 -7.78 -11.70 1.30
N PHE A 77 -8.79 -12.29 0.65
CA PHE A 77 -8.70 -12.61 -0.77
C PHE A 77 -9.97 -12.17 -1.49
N VAL A 78 -9.82 -11.86 -2.75
CA VAL A 78 -10.91 -11.47 -3.64
C VAL A 78 -10.81 -12.29 -4.92
N LEU A 79 -11.92 -12.86 -5.34
CA LEU A 79 -12.02 -13.64 -6.57
C LEU A 79 -12.76 -12.85 -7.65
N ASN A 80 -12.40 -13.09 -8.91
CA ASN A 80 -13.14 -12.62 -10.06
C ASN A 80 -14.00 -13.78 -10.58
N ALA A 81 -15.29 -13.75 -10.24
CA ALA A 81 -16.23 -14.79 -10.58
C ALA A 81 -16.34 -15.02 -12.10
N ASP A 82 -16.31 -13.94 -12.89
CA ASP A 82 -16.43 -14.02 -14.35
C ASP A 82 -15.23 -14.75 -14.97
N ILE A 83 -14.03 -14.49 -14.49
CA ILE A 83 -12.82 -15.17 -14.96
C ILE A 83 -12.83 -16.64 -14.55
N LEU A 84 -13.20 -16.94 -13.30
CA LEU A 84 -13.30 -18.33 -12.82
C LEU A 84 -14.28 -19.13 -13.66
N GLN A 85 -15.44 -18.56 -13.96
CA GLN A 85 -16.46 -19.21 -14.78
C GLN A 85 -16.03 -19.36 -16.24
N CYS A 86 -15.46 -18.32 -16.83
CA CYS A 86 -14.98 -18.31 -18.22
C CYS A 86 -13.90 -19.38 -18.45
N LEU A 87 -12.95 -19.49 -17.53
CA LEU A 87 -11.85 -20.45 -17.62
C LEU A 87 -12.19 -21.83 -17.09
N ARG A 88 -13.38 -22.03 -16.51
CA ARG A 88 -13.82 -23.29 -15.89
C ARG A 88 -12.81 -23.82 -14.86
N VAL A 89 -12.22 -22.93 -14.08
CA VAL A 89 -11.26 -23.29 -13.03
C VAL A 89 -12.00 -24.13 -11.98
N SER A 90 -11.48 -25.30 -11.69
CA SER A 90 -12.05 -26.17 -10.66
C SER A 90 -11.71 -25.64 -9.25
N ASP A 91 -12.53 -26.04 -8.27
CA ASP A 91 -12.29 -25.69 -6.86
C ASP A 91 -10.95 -26.25 -6.35
N GLU A 92 -10.48 -27.35 -6.90
CA GLU A 92 -9.21 -27.97 -6.54
C GLU A 92 -8.03 -27.13 -7.06
N GLU A 93 -8.06 -26.73 -8.31
CA GLU A 93 -7.06 -25.84 -8.92
C GLU A 93 -7.00 -24.47 -8.18
N LEU A 94 -8.18 -23.90 -7.90
CA LEU A 94 -8.25 -22.65 -7.17
C LEU A 94 -7.63 -22.76 -5.77
N ARG A 95 -7.98 -23.82 -5.01
CA ARG A 95 -7.40 -24.08 -3.68
C ARG A 95 -5.88 -24.28 -3.75
N ALA A 96 -5.37 -24.97 -4.76
CA ALA A 96 -3.93 -25.16 -4.94
C ALA A 96 -3.20 -23.83 -5.17
N VAL A 97 -3.71 -22.98 -6.07
CA VAL A 97 -3.13 -21.65 -6.36
C VAL A 97 -3.19 -20.76 -5.11
N VAL A 98 -4.33 -20.73 -4.41
CA VAL A 98 -4.48 -19.94 -3.17
C VAL A 98 -3.48 -20.40 -2.10
N ALA A 99 -3.32 -21.70 -1.89
CA ALA A 99 -2.37 -22.25 -0.92
C ALA A 99 -0.92 -21.88 -1.26
N GLU A 100 -0.53 -22.01 -2.52
CA GLU A 100 0.82 -21.65 -2.97
C GLU A 100 1.11 -20.16 -2.78
N GLU A 101 0.20 -19.29 -3.26
CA GLU A 101 0.38 -17.83 -3.16
C GLU A 101 0.30 -17.34 -1.72
N LYS A 102 -0.48 -18.00 -0.85
CA LYS A 102 -0.52 -17.72 0.59
C LYS A 102 0.84 -17.98 1.25
N LEU A 103 1.47 -19.10 0.96
CA LEU A 103 2.82 -19.41 1.48
C LEU A 103 3.86 -18.37 1.02
N LYS A 104 3.79 -17.95 -0.24
CA LYS A 104 4.67 -16.91 -0.78
C LYS A 104 4.43 -15.56 -0.10
N LEU A 105 3.17 -15.20 0.13
CA LEU A 105 2.78 -13.97 0.82
C LEU A 105 3.30 -13.97 2.25
N GLU A 106 3.04 -15.03 3.02
CA GLU A 106 3.49 -15.16 4.41
C GLU A 106 5.02 -15.07 4.54
N ARG A 107 5.77 -15.72 3.63
CA ARG A 107 7.24 -15.61 3.58
C ARG A 107 7.69 -14.18 3.32
N GLN A 108 7.05 -13.49 2.38
CA GLN A 108 7.39 -12.10 2.04
C GLN A 108 7.06 -11.15 3.20
N GLU A 109 5.91 -11.30 3.84
CA GLU A 109 5.52 -10.52 5.01
C GLU A 109 6.50 -10.70 6.17
N LYS A 110 6.83 -11.96 6.48
CA LYS A 110 7.79 -12.29 7.53
C LYS A 110 9.17 -11.69 7.24
N ALA A 111 9.62 -11.78 5.98
CA ALA A 111 10.91 -11.22 5.56
C ALA A 111 10.97 -9.69 5.73
N TYR A 112 9.85 -8.98 5.54
CA TYR A 112 9.81 -7.52 5.69
C TYR A 112 9.55 -7.04 7.12
N ARG A 113 8.72 -7.76 7.88
CA ARG A 113 8.33 -7.31 9.22
C ARG A 113 9.27 -7.73 10.34
N ASP A 114 10.18 -8.69 10.09
CA ASP A 114 11.10 -9.21 11.11
C ASP A 114 10.36 -9.58 12.42
N ASN A 115 9.30 -10.37 12.28
CA ASN A 115 8.39 -10.81 13.34
C ASN A 115 7.58 -9.69 14.05
N ALA A 116 7.65 -8.45 13.61
CA ALA A 116 6.78 -7.41 14.16
C ALA A 116 5.30 -7.67 13.79
N PRO A 117 4.36 -7.36 14.71
CA PRO A 117 2.95 -7.59 14.47
C PRO A 117 2.43 -6.73 13.31
N VAL A 118 1.42 -7.26 12.61
CA VAL A 118 0.67 -6.51 11.60
C VAL A 118 -0.11 -5.39 12.29
N LEU A 119 -0.08 -4.19 11.73
CA LEU A 119 -0.90 -3.10 12.23
C LEU A 119 -2.39 -3.39 11.97
N ALA A 120 -3.21 -3.16 12.98
CA ALA A 120 -4.65 -3.25 12.83
C ALA A 120 -5.16 -2.10 11.94
N ILE A 121 -6.07 -2.41 11.03
CA ILE A 121 -6.73 -1.44 10.15
C ILE A 121 -8.24 -1.34 10.40
N GLU A 122 -8.75 -2.19 11.29
CA GLU A 122 -10.16 -2.28 11.61
C GLU A 122 -10.66 -0.95 12.18
N GLY A 123 -11.67 -0.38 11.51
CA GLY A 123 -12.26 0.90 11.90
C GLY A 123 -11.37 2.13 11.68
N GLN A 124 -10.18 1.97 11.09
CA GLN A 124 -9.23 3.06 10.82
C GLN A 124 -9.34 3.59 9.39
N THR A 125 -8.70 4.72 9.12
CA THR A 125 -8.47 5.19 7.75
C THR A 125 -7.22 4.51 7.21
N ALA A 126 -7.36 3.67 6.17
CA ALA A 126 -6.24 3.04 5.47
C ALA A 126 -5.76 3.95 4.33
N ILE A 127 -4.52 4.42 4.39
CA ILE A 127 -3.88 5.20 3.33
C ILE A 127 -2.97 4.25 2.54
N LEU A 128 -3.44 3.81 1.38
CA LEU A 128 -2.72 2.92 0.48
C LEU A 128 -1.77 3.73 -0.40
N VAL A 129 -0.49 3.36 -0.41
CA VAL A 129 0.55 4.15 -1.07
C VAL A 129 1.36 3.30 -2.03
N ASP A 130 1.57 3.82 -3.25
CA ASP A 130 2.51 3.27 -4.23
C ASP A 130 3.35 4.39 -4.86
N ASP A 131 4.39 4.04 -5.64
CA ASP A 131 5.27 5.00 -6.30
C ASP A 131 4.63 5.64 -7.56
N GLY A 132 3.52 5.11 -8.02
CA GLY A 132 2.71 5.66 -9.11
C GLY A 132 1.55 4.76 -9.49
N LEU A 133 0.64 5.31 -10.28
CA LEU A 133 -0.58 4.65 -10.72
C LEU A 133 -0.62 4.57 -12.25
N ALA A 134 -0.10 3.47 -12.83
CA ALA A 134 -0.24 3.19 -14.26
C ALA A 134 -1.62 2.56 -14.53
N THR A 135 -1.72 1.24 -14.64
CA THR A 135 -3.00 0.53 -14.82
C THR A 135 -3.80 0.36 -13.53
N GLY A 136 -3.18 0.59 -12.37
CA GLY A 136 -3.81 0.45 -11.07
C GLY A 136 -4.11 -0.99 -10.60
N ALA A 137 -3.70 -2.02 -11.33
CA ALA A 137 -4.08 -3.40 -11.03
C ALA A 137 -3.65 -3.86 -9.62
N SER A 138 -2.45 -3.49 -9.15
CA SER A 138 -1.98 -3.81 -7.80
C SER A 138 -2.75 -3.01 -6.74
N MET A 139 -2.99 -1.73 -7.02
CA MET A 139 -3.74 -0.86 -6.12
C MET A 139 -5.20 -1.29 -5.97
N ARG A 140 -5.88 -1.71 -7.07
CA ARG A 140 -7.24 -2.27 -6.99
C ARG A 140 -7.29 -3.51 -6.12
N ALA A 141 -6.31 -4.40 -6.24
CA ALA A 141 -6.24 -5.57 -5.39
C ALA A 141 -6.02 -5.18 -3.91
N ALA A 142 -5.20 -4.16 -3.65
CA ALA A 142 -5.00 -3.60 -2.31
C ALA A 142 -6.29 -2.98 -1.74
N VAL A 143 -6.99 -2.16 -2.51
CA VAL A 143 -8.30 -1.57 -2.13
C VAL A 143 -9.30 -2.66 -1.77
N LYS A 144 -9.43 -3.68 -2.62
CA LYS A 144 -10.35 -4.81 -2.37
C LYS A 144 -9.99 -5.56 -1.08
N ALA A 145 -8.71 -5.71 -0.78
CA ALA A 145 -8.24 -6.44 0.39
C ALA A 145 -8.52 -5.73 1.73
N VAL A 146 -8.56 -4.39 1.73
CA VAL A 146 -8.85 -3.60 2.94
C VAL A 146 -10.33 -3.21 3.06
N ARG A 147 -11.11 -3.38 1.98
CA ARG A 147 -12.55 -3.08 1.95
C ARG A 147 -13.30 -3.97 2.95
N GLY A 148 -14.19 -3.35 3.72
CA GLY A 148 -14.93 -4.03 4.80
C GLY A 148 -14.16 -4.16 6.13
N ARG A 149 -12.87 -3.84 6.15
CA ARG A 149 -12.06 -3.77 7.37
C ARG A 149 -11.75 -2.32 7.75
N ALA A 150 -11.24 -1.55 6.81
CA ALA A 150 -11.02 -0.12 7.02
C ALA A 150 -12.34 0.66 7.03
N ARG A 151 -12.42 1.68 7.90
CA ARG A 151 -13.53 2.63 7.92
C ARG A 151 -13.54 3.52 6.69
N ARG A 152 -12.35 3.91 6.22
CA ARG A 152 -12.13 4.77 5.07
C ARG A 152 -10.89 4.31 4.30
N ILE A 153 -10.98 4.35 2.99
CA ILE A 153 -9.88 3.96 2.10
C ILE A 153 -9.42 5.19 1.32
N VAL A 154 -8.16 5.53 1.49
CA VAL A 154 -7.49 6.59 0.74
C VAL A 154 -6.41 5.96 -0.12
N VAL A 155 -6.34 6.32 -1.40
CA VAL A 155 -5.21 6.00 -2.26
C VAL A 155 -4.36 7.25 -2.42
N ALA A 156 -3.06 7.14 -2.18
CA ALA A 156 -2.11 8.24 -2.31
C ALA A 156 -0.92 7.81 -3.18
N VAL A 157 -0.77 8.46 -4.33
CA VAL A 157 0.31 8.22 -5.29
C VAL A 157 0.86 9.56 -5.80
N PRO A 158 2.18 9.71 -6.02
CA PRO A 158 2.75 10.99 -6.45
C PRO A 158 2.42 11.32 -7.90
N VAL A 159 2.18 10.30 -8.74
CA VAL A 159 1.88 10.45 -10.15
C VAL A 159 0.99 9.31 -10.64
N GLY A 160 0.08 9.58 -11.56
CA GLY A 160 -0.80 8.56 -12.14
C GLY A 160 -1.26 8.89 -13.56
N ALA A 161 -1.63 7.85 -14.31
CA ALA A 161 -2.33 8.02 -15.58
C ALA A 161 -3.72 8.61 -15.30
N GLU A 162 -4.11 9.63 -16.06
CA GLU A 162 -5.38 10.35 -15.84
C GLU A 162 -6.58 9.41 -15.88
N SER A 163 -6.62 8.49 -16.85
CA SER A 163 -7.69 7.50 -16.97
C SER A 163 -7.81 6.61 -15.72
N SER A 164 -6.68 6.12 -15.22
CA SER A 164 -6.67 5.30 -14.01
C SER A 164 -7.07 6.10 -12.77
N CYS A 165 -6.63 7.35 -12.65
CA CYS A 165 -7.02 8.21 -11.54
C CYS A 165 -8.53 8.45 -11.53
N ARG A 166 -9.15 8.76 -12.66
CA ARG A 166 -10.61 8.93 -12.77
C ARG A 166 -11.40 7.68 -12.36
N GLU A 167 -10.92 6.49 -12.73
CA GLU A 167 -11.54 5.24 -12.31
C GLU A 167 -11.48 5.07 -10.77
N PHE A 168 -10.31 5.34 -10.18
CA PHE A 168 -10.11 5.21 -8.73
C PHE A 168 -10.94 6.21 -7.90
N GLU A 169 -11.26 7.40 -8.41
CA GLU A 169 -12.13 8.36 -7.73
C GLU A 169 -13.50 7.77 -7.39
N SER A 170 -13.99 6.82 -8.19
CA SER A 170 -15.25 6.11 -7.93
C SER A 170 -15.09 4.87 -7.05
N GLU A 171 -13.86 4.36 -6.89
CA GLU A 171 -13.57 3.11 -6.20
C GLU A 171 -13.15 3.30 -4.73
N VAL A 172 -12.76 4.53 -4.32
CA VAL A 172 -12.22 4.82 -2.98
C VAL A 172 -12.84 6.09 -2.39
N ASP A 173 -12.69 6.28 -1.08
CA ASP A 173 -13.24 7.47 -0.40
C ASP A 173 -12.47 8.76 -0.73
N LEU A 174 -11.21 8.64 -1.11
CA LEU A 174 -10.38 9.74 -1.59
C LEU A 174 -9.19 9.22 -2.39
N LEU A 175 -8.93 9.84 -3.54
CA LEU A 175 -7.68 9.71 -4.29
C LEU A 175 -6.84 10.99 -4.11
N VAL A 176 -5.59 10.82 -3.70
CA VAL A 176 -4.57 11.89 -3.64
C VAL A 176 -3.51 11.60 -4.70
N CYS A 177 -3.65 12.20 -5.87
CA CYS A 177 -2.72 12.10 -6.99
C CYS A 177 -2.44 13.50 -7.55
N PRO A 178 -1.40 14.21 -7.05
CA PRO A 178 -1.15 15.59 -7.42
C PRO A 178 -0.69 15.78 -8.87
N HIS A 179 -0.23 14.73 -9.55
CA HIS A 179 0.27 14.83 -10.93
C HIS A 179 -0.35 13.75 -11.82
N THR A 180 -1.04 14.19 -12.87
CA THR A 180 -1.64 13.35 -13.92
C THR A 180 -1.15 13.81 -15.29
N PRO A 181 0.14 13.62 -15.61
CA PRO A 181 0.73 14.11 -16.85
C PRO A 181 0.23 13.33 -18.07
N GLU A 182 0.16 14.03 -19.21
CA GLU A 182 -0.07 13.45 -20.53
C GLU A 182 1.06 13.84 -21.49
N PRO A 183 1.61 12.90 -22.28
CA PRO A 183 1.33 11.45 -22.26
C PRO A 183 1.90 10.76 -21.02
N PHE A 184 1.20 9.71 -20.54
CA PHE A 184 1.67 8.85 -19.45
C PHE A 184 2.17 7.51 -20.03
N GLU A 185 3.47 7.37 -20.16
CA GLU A 185 4.07 6.14 -20.69
C GLU A 185 4.34 5.09 -19.60
N ALA A 186 5.01 5.51 -18.51
CA ALA A 186 5.35 4.65 -17.38
C ALA A 186 5.71 5.51 -16.16
N VAL A 187 5.46 4.97 -14.96
CA VAL A 187 5.77 5.63 -13.68
C VAL A 187 7.22 6.11 -13.60
N GLY A 188 8.17 5.27 -14.02
CA GLY A 188 9.61 5.56 -13.93
C GLY A 188 10.06 6.80 -14.71
N ARG A 189 9.27 7.25 -15.73
CA ARG A 189 9.60 8.46 -16.53
C ARG A 189 9.53 9.76 -15.73
N PHE A 190 8.86 9.73 -14.58
CA PHE A 190 8.69 10.90 -13.71
C PHE A 190 9.73 10.99 -12.58
N TYR A 191 10.67 10.02 -12.54
CA TYR A 191 11.77 9.95 -11.59
C TYR A 191 13.12 10.07 -12.29
N ARG A 192 14.06 10.81 -11.68
CA ARG A 192 15.46 10.82 -12.14
C ARG A 192 16.17 9.55 -11.78
N ASP A 193 15.96 9.09 -10.55
CA ASP A 193 16.45 7.83 -10.02
C ASP A 193 15.24 6.94 -9.70
N PHE A 194 15.07 5.87 -10.46
CA PHE A 194 13.99 4.88 -10.33
C PHE A 194 14.55 3.46 -10.15
N GLU A 195 15.76 3.36 -9.58
CA GLU A 195 16.35 2.05 -9.30
C GLU A 195 15.41 1.18 -8.45
N PRO A 196 15.39 -0.14 -8.68
CA PRO A 196 14.51 -1.03 -7.92
C PRO A 196 14.77 -0.96 -6.42
N THR A 197 13.74 -0.67 -5.63
CA THR A 197 13.80 -0.75 -4.16
C THR A 197 14.12 -2.17 -3.73
N SER A 198 15.17 -2.36 -2.93
CA SER A 198 15.57 -3.67 -2.45
C SER A 198 14.73 -4.13 -1.24
N ASP A 199 14.71 -5.43 -1.00
CA ASP A 199 14.06 -5.99 0.20
C ASP A 199 14.72 -5.51 1.49
N GLU A 200 16.02 -5.24 1.45
CA GLU A 200 16.77 -4.68 2.58
C GLU A 200 16.33 -3.25 2.88
N GLU A 201 16.15 -2.43 1.85
CA GLU A 201 15.64 -1.08 2.00
C GLU A 201 14.24 -1.07 2.61
N VAL A 202 13.33 -1.95 2.15
CA VAL A 202 11.99 -2.11 2.72
C VAL A 202 12.08 -2.42 4.22
N ARG A 203 12.88 -3.42 4.62
CA ARG A 203 13.08 -3.77 6.03
C ARG A 203 13.61 -2.61 6.87
N ARG A 204 14.62 -1.91 6.36
CA ARG A 204 15.24 -0.76 7.03
C ARG A 204 14.23 0.36 7.28
N LEU A 205 13.43 0.71 6.27
CA LEU A 205 12.43 1.78 6.36
C LEU A 205 11.31 1.44 7.37
N LEU A 206 10.82 0.19 7.35
CA LEU A 206 9.82 -0.28 8.32
C LEU A 206 10.37 -0.26 9.75
N ALA A 207 11.60 -0.74 9.96
CA ALA A 207 12.23 -0.72 11.27
C ALA A 207 12.46 0.71 11.79
N GLU A 208 12.84 1.64 10.90
CA GLU A 208 13.00 3.06 11.25
C GLU A 208 11.66 3.70 11.64
N ALA A 209 10.58 3.43 10.89
CA ALA A 209 9.26 3.96 11.19
C ALA A 209 8.77 3.50 12.58
N ARG A 210 8.95 2.22 12.92
CA ARG A 210 8.58 1.67 14.24
C ARG A 210 9.33 2.32 15.39
N ARG A 211 10.64 2.53 15.25
CA ARG A 211 11.43 3.22 16.29
C ARG A 211 10.91 4.62 16.56
N ARG A 212 10.50 5.36 15.54
CA ARG A 212 9.94 6.70 15.68
C ARG A 212 8.60 6.67 16.44
N GLN A 213 7.75 5.70 16.17
CA GLN A 213 6.46 5.54 16.87
C GLN A 213 6.65 5.24 18.36
N GLY A 214 7.58 4.35 18.72
CA GLY A 214 7.91 4.04 20.11
C GLY A 214 8.39 5.27 20.91
N SER A 215 9.13 6.20 20.26
CA SER A 215 9.62 7.42 20.90
C SER A 215 8.51 8.45 21.16
N VAL A 216 7.48 8.50 20.31
CA VAL A 216 6.35 9.43 20.47
C VAL A 216 5.46 9.00 21.64
N VAL A 217 5.18 7.70 21.78
CA VAL A 217 4.35 7.16 22.88
C VAL A 217 5.02 7.34 24.23
N SER A 218 6.34 7.13 24.33
CA SER A 218 7.10 7.33 25.58
C SER A 218 7.24 8.81 25.98
N GLY A 219 7.25 9.73 25.02
CA GLY A 219 7.30 11.18 25.29
C GLY A 219 5.98 11.78 25.78
N GLN A 220 4.84 11.21 25.42
CA GLN A 220 3.52 11.65 25.92
C GLN A 220 3.26 11.15 27.34
N SER A 221 3.65 9.95 27.69
CA SER A 221 3.50 9.40 29.04
C SER A 221 4.24 10.20 30.12
N ASN A 222 5.37 10.84 29.78
CA ASN A 222 6.14 11.68 30.72
C ASN A 222 5.57 13.11 30.89
N ARG A 223 4.76 13.60 29.96
CA ARG A 223 4.12 14.93 30.10
C ARG A 223 2.88 14.88 31.00
N ASP A 224 2.12 13.78 30.95
CA ASP A 224 0.91 13.63 31.78
C ASP A 224 1.24 13.36 33.27
N GLN A 225 2.44 12.88 33.60
CA GLN A 225 2.87 12.72 34.99
C GLN A 225 3.35 14.01 35.63
N ASN A 226 3.85 14.98 34.86
CA ASN A 226 4.31 16.27 35.38
C ASN A 226 3.20 17.33 35.59
N PHE A 227 1.97 17.06 35.17
CA PHE A 227 0.81 17.94 35.42
C PHE A 227 -0.04 17.51 36.64
N ARG A 228 0.35 16.44 37.36
CA ARG A 228 -0.34 15.95 38.58
C ARG A 228 0.48 16.02 39.85
N ALA A 229 1.53 16.84 39.85
CA ALA A 229 2.33 17.13 41.06
C ALA A 229 2.15 18.59 41.48
#